data_13c2179bd6e7380639b819b339a88f0f
#
_entry.id   13c2179bd6e7380639b819b339a88f0f
#
_cell.length_a   1.000
_cell.length_b   1.000
_cell.length_c   1.000
_cell.angle_alpha   90.00
_cell.angle_beta   90.00
_cell.angle_gamma   90.00
#
_symmetry.space_group_name_H-M   'P 1'
#
loop_
_entity.id
_entity.type
_entity.pdbx_description
1 polymer ?
#
loop_
_entity_poly.entity_id
_entity_poly.type
_entity_poly.pdbx_seq_one_letter_code
_entity_poly.pdbx_strand_id
1 'polypeptide(L)'
;MNRLGNMRPCTGYCQMIGAAAALLSIKGIQVIFNSPRWCAVIGERELMNAVKDYQERLFCSEARQKDILYGIEESLSASIVEAIANRMPKLLAILTSCSMSLIGDDILGICKKNKVDCPVLSIEAGGLTGSFTHGYQQAMLELLKQTNLKKTTQKNNKVNLLGICTCMPHWRGDLEEIKRILLLAGYDIGVSLGSDGLELADIKRLPEAALNVVLIPELGHEIASYLEMELGQKYLLLTWPYGFNNTLQWLQHIGEAIDWPPQLEAVSYTHLRAHETSLHL
;
A
#
# COMPACT_ATOMS: atom_id res chain seq x y z
N MET A 1 9.64 4.76 -26.72
CA MET A 1 9.40 3.33 -26.45
C MET A 1 10.28 2.93 -25.28
N ASN A 2 9.82 3.15 -24.04
CA ASN A 2 10.58 2.80 -22.84
C ASN A 2 10.51 1.28 -22.63
N ARG A 3 11.64 0.63 -22.77
CA ARG A 3 11.84 -0.74 -22.29
C ARG A 3 11.98 -0.68 -20.77
N LEU A 4 10.87 -0.60 -20.06
CA LEU A 4 10.81 -1.00 -18.66
C LEU A 4 11.06 -2.50 -18.64
N GLY A 5 12.28 -2.85 -18.26
CA GLY A 5 12.72 -4.23 -18.18
C GLY A 5 11.78 -5.03 -17.29
N ASN A 6 11.54 -6.25 -17.70
CA ASN A 6 10.78 -7.32 -17.05
C ASN A 6 10.75 -7.28 -15.51
N MET A 7 10.04 -6.34 -14.92
CA MET A 7 9.60 -6.46 -13.55
C MET A 7 8.38 -7.40 -13.54
N ARG A 8 8.64 -8.67 -13.48
CA ARG A 8 7.72 -9.68 -12.95
C ARG A 8 8.00 -9.78 -11.45
N PRO A 9 7.04 -9.96 -10.60
CA PRO A 9 5.93 -10.89 -10.66
C PRO A 9 4.59 -10.40 -10.08
N CYS A 10 4.55 -9.43 -9.15
CA CYS A 10 3.29 -9.05 -8.50
C CYS A 10 2.31 -8.35 -9.46
N THR A 11 2.80 -7.67 -10.48
CA THR A 11 1.97 -6.96 -11.47
C THR A 11 1.16 -7.88 -12.39
N GLY A 12 1.44 -9.20 -12.40
CA GLY A 12 0.70 -10.18 -13.18
C GLY A 12 -0.60 -10.69 -12.51
N TYR A 13 -0.88 -10.26 -11.28
CA TYR A 13 -2.08 -10.65 -10.54
C TYR A 13 -3.25 -9.68 -10.77
N CYS A 14 -4.44 -10.11 -10.34
CA CYS A 14 -5.66 -9.32 -10.50
C CYS A 14 -5.76 -8.20 -9.46
N GLN A 15 -6.72 -7.32 -9.68
CA GLN A 15 -7.05 -6.18 -8.83
C GLN A 15 -7.25 -6.56 -7.35
N MET A 16 -7.93 -7.67 -7.06
CA MET A 16 -8.24 -8.10 -5.69
C MET A 16 -6.97 -8.37 -4.87
N ILE A 17 -5.96 -9.01 -5.48
CA ILE A 17 -4.69 -9.29 -4.80
C ILE A 17 -3.91 -7.99 -4.55
N GLY A 18 -3.94 -7.04 -5.50
CA GLY A 18 -3.35 -5.72 -5.31
C GLY A 18 -4.01 -4.93 -4.18
N ALA A 19 -5.33 -4.94 -4.12
CA ALA A 19 -6.09 -4.32 -3.03
C ALA A 19 -5.77 -4.95 -1.67
N ALA A 20 -5.69 -6.28 -1.61
CA ALA A 20 -5.33 -7.00 -0.39
C ALA A 20 -3.89 -6.70 0.05
N ALA A 21 -2.93 -6.66 -0.88
CA ALA A 21 -1.54 -6.30 -0.58
C ALA A 21 -1.43 -4.89 0.02
N ALA A 22 -2.18 -3.93 -0.53
CA ALA A 22 -2.26 -2.57 0.00
C ALA A 22 -2.78 -2.54 1.44
N LEU A 23 -3.95 -3.13 1.67
CA LEU A 23 -4.63 -3.06 2.97
C LEU A 23 -3.94 -3.89 4.06
N LEU A 24 -3.46 -5.09 3.73
CA LEU A 24 -2.76 -5.95 4.69
C LEU A 24 -1.36 -5.44 5.07
N SER A 25 -0.77 -4.48 4.35
CA SER A 25 0.45 -3.78 4.78
C SER A 25 0.22 -2.95 6.06
N ILE A 26 -1.05 -2.66 6.40
CA ILE A 26 -1.45 -1.82 7.52
C ILE A 26 -2.01 -2.70 8.64
N LYS A 27 -1.43 -2.61 9.83
CA LYS A 27 -1.87 -3.38 11.00
C LYS A 27 -3.27 -2.95 11.46
N GLY A 28 -4.03 -3.93 11.90
CA GLY A 28 -5.40 -3.73 12.40
C GLY A 28 -6.46 -3.71 11.29
N ILE A 29 -6.07 -3.84 10.02
CA ILE A 29 -7.01 -4.11 8.92
C ILE A 29 -7.14 -5.61 8.74
N GLN A 30 -8.38 -6.10 8.68
CA GLN A 30 -8.70 -7.45 8.22
C GLN A 30 -9.36 -7.36 6.86
N VAL A 31 -9.10 -8.36 6.03
CA VAL A 31 -9.58 -8.45 4.66
C VAL A 31 -10.40 -9.73 4.49
N ILE A 32 -11.60 -9.60 3.95
CA ILE A 32 -12.41 -10.74 3.51
C ILE A 32 -12.46 -10.73 1.98
N PHE A 33 -12.03 -11.80 1.36
CA PHE A 33 -12.30 -12.05 -0.04
C PHE A 33 -13.73 -12.56 -0.19
N ASN A 34 -14.61 -11.70 -0.68
CA ASN A 34 -15.93 -12.09 -1.13
C ASN A 34 -15.81 -12.74 -2.52
N SER A 35 -15.47 -14.04 -2.52
CA SER A 35 -15.01 -14.72 -3.71
C SER A 35 -15.15 -16.25 -3.59
N PRO A 36 -15.10 -16.99 -4.71
CA PRO A 36 -14.81 -18.41 -4.70
C PRO A 36 -13.45 -18.70 -4.07
N ARG A 37 -13.31 -19.88 -3.43
CA ARG A 37 -12.08 -20.31 -2.75
C ARG A 37 -10.81 -20.21 -3.60
N TRP A 38 -10.92 -20.42 -4.91
CA TRP A 38 -9.77 -20.35 -5.83
C TRP A 38 -9.06 -18.99 -5.83
N CYS A 39 -9.82 -17.91 -5.73
CA CYS A 39 -9.26 -16.58 -5.64
C CYS A 39 -8.44 -16.40 -4.34
N ALA A 40 -8.93 -16.96 -3.23
CA ALA A 40 -8.23 -16.93 -1.95
C ALA A 40 -6.92 -17.72 -2.02
N VAL A 41 -6.91 -18.92 -2.59
CA VAL A 41 -5.70 -19.76 -2.73
C VAL A 41 -4.61 -19.03 -3.51
N ILE A 42 -4.96 -18.33 -4.60
CA ILE A 42 -4.00 -17.53 -5.36
C ILE A 42 -3.51 -16.34 -4.53
N GLY A 43 -4.42 -15.63 -3.85
CA GLY A 43 -4.09 -14.50 -2.99
C GLY A 43 -3.18 -14.90 -1.82
N GLU A 44 -3.49 -15.99 -1.13
CA GLU A 44 -2.67 -16.51 -0.04
C GLU A 44 -1.25 -16.83 -0.49
N ARG A 45 -1.11 -17.50 -1.64
CA ARG A 45 0.20 -17.84 -2.21
C ARG A 45 1.09 -16.60 -2.43
N GLU A 46 0.51 -15.48 -2.84
CA GLU A 46 1.24 -14.26 -3.07
C GLU A 46 1.53 -13.51 -1.76
N LEU A 47 0.55 -13.46 -0.87
CA LEU A 47 0.60 -12.69 0.37
C LEU A 47 1.38 -13.38 1.48
N MET A 48 1.54 -14.71 1.44
CA MET A 48 2.22 -15.49 2.50
C MET A 48 3.66 -15.07 2.77
N ASN A 49 4.35 -14.57 1.74
CA ASN A 49 5.72 -14.06 1.87
C ASN A 49 5.78 -12.54 2.10
N ALA A 50 4.70 -11.86 1.81
CA ALA A 50 4.59 -10.41 1.88
C ALA A 50 4.10 -9.89 3.23
N VAL A 51 3.21 -10.65 3.88
CA VAL A 51 2.54 -10.28 5.14
C VAL A 51 2.69 -11.42 6.14
N LYS A 52 3.42 -11.19 7.23
CA LYS A 52 3.75 -12.25 8.20
C LYS A 52 2.55 -12.86 8.92
N ASP A 53 1.55 -12.04 9.22
CA ASP A 53 0.32 -12.41 9.96
C ASP A 53 -0.91 -12.51 9.05
N TYR A 54 -0.72 -12.82 7.76
CA TYR A 54 -1.81 -12.87 6.79
C TYR A 54 -2.90 -13.88 7.16
N GLN A 55 -2.53 -15.01 7.75
CA GLN A 55 -3.47 -16.07 8.17
C GLN A 55 -4.47 -15.60 9.24
N GLU A 56 -4.09 -14.62 10.05
CA GLU A 56 -4.95 -14.04 11.07
C GLU A 56 -5.82 -12.90 10.55
N ARG A 57 -5.53 -12.40 9.34
CA ARG A 57 -6.13 -11.18 8.80
C ARG A 57 -6.77 -11.31 7.43
N LEU A 58 -6.58 -12.45 6.75
CA LEU A 58 -7.17 -12.73 5.44
C LEU A 58 -8.17 -13.87 5.56
N PHE A 59 -9.42 -13.60 5.22
CA PHE A 59 -10.54 -14.53 5.23
C PHE A 59 -11.17 -14.66 3.86
N CYS A 60 -12.01 -15.67 3.64
CA CYS A 60 -12.70 -15.87 2.37
C CYS A 60 -14.14 -16.36 2.60
N SER A 61 -15.10 -15.81 1.90
CA SER A 61 -16.50 -16.26 1.93
C SER A 61 -16.70 -17.63 1.32
N GLU A 62 -15.73 -18.13 0.55
CA GLU A 62 -15.79 -19.41 -0.15
C GLU A 62 -17.08 -19.59 -0.99
N ALA A 63 -17.44 -18.53 -1.70
CA ALA A 63 -18.66 -18.50 -2.51
C ALA A 63 -18.83 -19.76 -3.38
N ARG A 64 -19.97 -20.38 -3.32
CA ARG A 64 -20.34 -21.63 -3.99
C ARG A 64 -21.45 -21.38 -5.02
N GLN A 65 -21.81 -22.40 -5.76
CA GLN A 65 -22.91 -22.32 -6.76
C GLN A 65 -24.23 -21.85 -6.14
N LYS A 66 -24.55 -22.25 -4.90
CA LYS A 66 -25.76 -21.80 -4.20
C LYS A 66 -25.77 -20.28 -3.98
N ASP A 67 -24.60 -19.69 -3.70
CA ASP A 67 -24.48 -18.27 -3.43
C ASP A 67 -24.68 -17.43 -4.69
N ILE A 68 -24.38 -17.99 -5.85
CA ILE A 68 -24.66 -17.35 -7.15
C ILE A 68 -26.17 -17.28 -7.43
N LEU A 69 -26.93 -18.27 -6.95
CA LEU A 69 -28.37 -18.38 -7.21
C LEU A 69 -29.22 -17.65 -6.14
N TYR A 70 -28.78 -17.65 -4.90
CA TYR A 70 -29.56 -17.19 -3.74
C TYR A 70 -28.96 -16.00 -3.01
N GLY A 71 -27.78 -15.49 -3.46
CA GLY A 71 -27.04 -14.42 -2.80
C GLY A 71 -25.99 -14.93 -1.80
N ILE A 72 -25.02 -14.07 -1.49
CA ILE A 72 -23.83 -14.41 -0.68
C ILE A 72 -24.05 -14.22 0.84
N GLU A 73 -25.23 -13.76 1.28
CA GLU A 73 -25.48 -13.33 2.65
C GLU A 73 -25.04 -14.36 3.70
N GLU A 74 -25.36 -15.64 3.50
CA GLU A 74 -25.03 -16.71 4.45
C GLU A 74 -23.50 -16.93 4.56
N SER A 75 -22.85 -17.11 3.40
CA SER A 75 -21.42 -17.40 3.32
C SER A 75 -20.56 -16.21 3.76
N LEU A 76 -20.93 -14.99 3.39
CA LEU A 76 -20.24 -13.77 3.80
C LEU A 76 -20.43 -13.50 5.30
N SER A 77 -21.64 -13.71 5.84
CA SER A 77 -21.92 -13.57 7.28
C SER A 77 -21.05 -14.50 8.11
N ALA A 78 -20.89 -15.75 7.68
CA ALA A 78 -20.01 -16.70 8.36
C ALA A 78 -18.56 -16.19 8.43
N SER A 79 -18.03 -15.68 7.32
CA SER A 79 -16.66 -15.14 7.26
C SER A 79 -16.50 -13.83 8.07
N ILE A 80 -17.52 -12.99 8.14
CA ILE A 80 -17.52 -11.80 8.99
C ILE A 80 -17.45 -12.21 10.47
N VAL A 81 -18.26 -13.18 10.89
CA VAL A 81 -18.26 -13.68 12.27
C VAL A 81 -16.90 -14.29 12.62
N GLU A 82 -16.32 -15.06 11.72
CA GLU A 82 -14.99 -15.68 11.91
C GLU A 82 -13.90 -14.59 12.06
N ALA A 83 -13.89 -13.60 11.17
CA ALA A 83 -12.93 -12.50 11.20
C ALA A 83 -12.99 -11.74 12.53
N ILE A 84 -14.18 -11.36 13.00
CA ILE A 84 -14.37 -10.62 14.25
C ILE A 84 -14.02 -11.48 15.47
N ALA A 85 -14.36 -12.77 15.46
CA ALA A 85 -14.08 -13.69 16.56
C ALA A 85 -12.58 -13.96 16.72
N ASN A 86 -11.83 -14.01 15.62
CA ASN A 86 -10.40 -14.23 15.66
C ASN A 86 -9.67 -13.02 16.30
N ARG A 87 -9.97 -11.83 15.82
CA ARG A 87 -9.42 -10.58 16.38
C ARG A 87 -10.29 -9.41 15.93
N MET A 88 -10.76 -8.59 16.87
CA MET A 88 -11.53 -7.39 16.53
C MET A 88 -10.72 -6.44 15.63
N PRO A 89 -11.13 -6.20 14.38
CA PRO A 89 -10.41 -5.33 13.46
C PRO A 89 -10.60 -3.84 13.81
N LYS A 90 -9.59 -3.01 13.50
CA LYS A 90 -9.74 -1.55 13.50
C LYS A 90 -10.48 -1.06 12.23
N LEU A 91 -10.43 -1.87 11.16
CA LEU A 91 -11.15 -1.70 9.92
C LEU A 91 -11.34 -3.07 9.26
N LEU A 92 -12.53 -3.34 8.76
CA LEU A 92 -12.86 -4.55 8.00
C LEU A 92 -12.99 -4.18 6.53
N ALA A 93 -12.17 -4.78 5.66
CA ALA A 93 -12.25 -4.59 4.22
C ALA A 93 -12.86 -5.83 3.54
N ILE A 94 -13.84 -5.63 2.68
CA ILE A 94 -14.45 -6.69 1.88
C ILE A 94 -14.15 -6.42 0.42
N LEU A 95 -13.40 -7.35 -0.18
CA LEU A 95 -12.96 -7.26 -1.58
C LEU A 95 -13.81 -8.23 -2.41
N THR A 96 -14.64 -7.69 -3.27
CA THR A 96 -15.58 -8.47 -4.08
C THR A 96 -14.94 -8.88 -5.40
N SER A 97 -14.96 -10.17 -5.70
CA SER A 97 -14.40 -10.76 -6.94
C SER A 97 -15.28 -10.51 -8.16
N CYS A 98 -14.74 -10.83 -9.35
CA CYS A 98 -15.45 -10.70 -10.63
C CYS A 98 -16.84 -11.37 -10.63
N SER A 99 -16.91 -12.61 -10.12
CA SER A 99 -18.17 -13.38 -10.12
C SER A 99 -19.20 -12.82 -9.14
N MET A 100 -18.73 -12.32 -8.00
CA MET A 100 -19.61 -11.82 -6.95
C MET A 100 -20.09 -10.39 -7.24
N SER A 101 -19.27 -9.55 -7.92
CA SER A 101 -19.69 -8.23 -8.40
C SER A 101 -20.87 -8.29 -9.38
N LEU A 102 -20.96 -9.36 -10.17
CA LEU A 102 -22.07 -9.56 -11.14
C LEU A 102 -23.40 -9.86 -10.45
N ILE A 103 -23.37 -10.36 -9.22
CA ILE A 103 -24.58 -10.68 -8.45
C ILE A 103 -25.17 -9.41 -7.83
N GLY A 104 -24.31 -8.48 -7.38
CA GLY A 104 -24.71 -7.17 -6.88
C GLY A 104 -25.33 -7.21 -5.47
N ASP A 105 -24.87 -8.10 -4.60
CA ASP A 105 -25.33 -8.17 -3.21
C ASP A 105 -25.01 -6.89 -2.42
N ASP A 106 -25.89 -6.53 -1.47
CA ASP A 106 -25.70 -5.41 -0.55
C ASP A 106 -24.72 -5.76 0.57
N ILE A 107 -23.43 -5.67 0.27
CA ILE A 107 -22.34 -6.00 1.21
C ILE A 107 -22.43 -5.18 2.51
N LEU A 108 -22.73 -3.88 2.41
CA LEU A 108 -22.83 -3.03 3.60
C LEU A 108 -24.07 -3.36 4.43
N GLY A 109 -25.16 -3.74 3.81
CA GLY A 109 -26.35 -4.25 4.49
C GLY A 109 -26.09 -5.54 5.25
N ILE A 110 -25.32 -6.47 4.65
CA ILE A 110 -24.89 -7.71 5.32
C ILE A 110 -24.02 -7.40 6.54
N CYS A 111 -23.06 -6.47 6.42
CA CYS A 111 -22.24 -6.05 7.56
C CYS A 111 -23.07 -5.46 8.71
N LYS A 112 -24.07 -4.62 8.41
CA LYS A 112 -24.99 -4.06 9.40
C LYS A 112 -25.80 -5.13 10.11
N LYS A 113 -26.35 -6.11 9.37
CA LYS A 113 -27.08 -7.27 9.96
C LYS A 113 -26.19 -8.05 10.93
N ASN A 114 -24.91 -8.22 10.63
CA ASN A 114 -23.93 -8.90 11.47
C ASN A 114 -23.36 -8.02 12.61
N LYS A 115 -23.87 -6.80 12.79
CA LYS A 115 -23.47 -5.87 13.85
C LYS A 115 -21.97 -5.60 13.90
N VAL A 116 -21.35 -5.41 12.72
CA VAL A 116 -19.93 -5.06 12.61
C VAL A 116 -19.71 -3.69 13.26
N ASP A 117 -18.96 -3.64 14.36
CA ASP A 117 -18.72 -2.43 15.16
C ASP A 117 -17.37 -1.76 14.85
N CYS A 118 -16.96 -1.79 13.60
CA CYS A 118 -15.78 -1.08 13.09
C CYS A 118 -16.08 -0.49 11.71
N PRO A 119 -15.28 0.46 11.23
CA PRO A 119 -15.38 0.94 9.86
C PRO A 119 -15.28 -0.20 8.85
N VAL A 120 -16.15 -0.18 7.85
CA VAL A 120 -16.17 -1.17 6.76
C VAL A 120 -15.77 -0.49 5.46
N LEU A 121 -14.86 -1.13 4.72
CA LEU A 121 -14.45 -0.74 3.39
C LEU A 121 -14.89 -1.82 2.41
N SER A 122 -15.82 -1.51 1.52
CA SER A 122 -16.28 -2.43 0.47
C SER A 122 -15.74 -1.98 -0.88
N ILE A 123 -14.99 -2.86 -1.55
CA ILE A 123 -14.34 -2.56 -2.84
C ILE A 123 -14.69 -3.66 -3.84
N GLU A 124 -15.19 -3.25 -4.99
CA GLU A 124 -15.25 -4.13 -6.16
C GLU A 124 -13.84 -4.27 -6.75
N ALA A 125 -13.26 -5.44 -6.57
CA ALA A 125 -11.87 -5.73 -6.89
C ALA A 125 -11.71 -6.87 -7.90
N GLY A 126 -12.65 -6.96 -8.83
CA GLY A 126 -12.63 -7.99 -9.86
C GLY A 126 -11.48 -7.81 -10.86
N GLY A 127 -10.83 -8.89 -11.26
CA GLY A 127 -9.76 -8.86 -12.28
C GLY A 127 -10.22 -8.48 -13.68
N LEU A 128 -11.54 -8.39 -13.92
CA LEU A 128 -12.09 -7.85 -15.16
C LEU A 128 -12.07 -6.32 -15.21
N THR A 129 -11.97 -5.66 -14.06
CA THR A 129 -12.00 -4.20 -13.94
C THR A 129 -10.63 -3.56 -13.79
N GLY A 130 -9.59 -4.34 -13.44
CA GLY A 130 -8.26 -3.78 -13.29
C GLY A 130 -7.16 -4.79 -12.97
N SER A 131 -5.94 -4.29 -13.02
CA SER A 131 -4.71 -5.00 -12.68
C SER A 131 -4.39 -4.92 -11.19
N PHE A 132 -3.34 -5.61 -10.76
CA PHE A 132 -2.78 -5.50 -9.42
C PHE A 132 -2.52 -4.05 -8.99
N THR A 133 -1.85 -3.27 -9.84
CA THR A 133 -1.49 -1.88 -9.53
C THR A 133 -2.71 -0.99 -9.37
N HIS A 134 -3.73 -1.18 -10.21
CA HIS A 134 -5.00 -0.47 -10.07
C HIS A 134 -5.70 -0.80 -8.75
N GLY A 135 -5.79 -2.09 -8.40
CA GLY A 135 -6.38 -2.50 -7.11
C GLY A 135 -5.63 -1.97 -5.91
N TYR A 136 -4.30 -1.96 -5.98
CA TYR A 136 -3.46 -1.38 -4.94
C TYR A 136 -3.78 0.10 -4.70
N GLN A 137 -3.76 0.91 -5.77
CA GLN A 137 -4.05 2.34 -5.68
C GLN A 137 -5.48 2.61 -5.24
N GLN A 138 -6.47 1.91 -5.83
CA GLN A 138 -7.88 2.06 -5.47
C GLN A 138 -8.11 1.78 -3.98
N ALA A 139 -7.57 0.69 -3.45
CA ALA A 139 -7.76 0.34 -2.04
C ALA A 139 -7.14 1.38 -1.09
N MET A 140 -5.95 1.87 -1.42
CA MET A 140 -5.33 2.96 -0.65
C MET A 140 -6.13 4.25 -0.73
N LEU A 141 -6.63 4.63 -1.90
CA LEU A 141 -7.44 5.83 -2.08
C LEU A 141 -8.74 5.76 -1.26
N GLU A 142 -9.46 4.64 -1.33
CA GLU A 142 -10.70 4.47 -0.55
C GLU A 142 -10.42 4.52 0.97
N LEU A 143 -9.31 3.95 1.42
CA LEU A 143 -8.86 4.05 2.80
C LEU A 143 -8.55 5.50 3.19
N LEU A 144 -7.84 6.25 2.35
CA LEU A 144 -7.49 7.66 2.61
C LEU A 144 -8.74 8.54 2.68
N LYS A 145 -9.72 8.34 1.79
CA LYS A 145 -11.00 9.05 1.79
C LYS A 145 -11.76 8.85 3.10
N GLN A 146 -11.73 7.64 3.67
CA GLN A 146 -12.37 7.35 4.97
C GLN A 146 -11.59 7.92 6.17
N THR A 147 -10.30 8.22 6.01
CA THR A 147 -9.42 8.60 7.15
C THR A 147 -9.60 10.04 7.59
N ASN A 148 -10.31 10.89 6.84
CA ASN A 148 -10.54 12.32 7.15
C ASN A 148 -9.23 13.07 7.48
N LEU A 149 -8.32 13.11 6.52
CA LEU A 149 -7.02 13.76 6.66
C LEU A 149 -7.19 15.29 6.80
N LYS A 150 -6.41 15.92 7.67
CA LYS A 150 -6.45 17.37 7.89
C LYS A 150 -5.19 18.02 7.36
N LYS A 151 -5.36 19.06 6.55
CA LYS A 151 -4.25 19.85 6.01
C LYS A 151 -3.38 20.41 7.13
N THR A 152 -2.06 20.28 6.97
CA THR A 152 -1.05 20.86 7.86
C THR A 152 -0.18 21.84 7.05
N THR A 153 0.15 23.00 7.61
CA THR A 153 0.84 24.08 6.90
C THR A 153 2.25 24.34 7.43
N GLN A 154 2.84 23.42 8.19
CA GLN A 154 4.19 23.62 8.73
C GLN A 154 5.27 23.38 7.68
N LYS A 155 6.17 24.37 7.48
CA LYS A 155 7.39 24.18 6.70
C LYS A 155 8.35 23.27 7.49
N ASN A 156 8.72 22.12 6.92
CA ASN A 156 9.63 21.15 7.53
C ASN A 156 10.40 20.39 6.44
N ASN A 157 11.32 19.53 6.87
CA ASN A 157 12.14 18.65 6.02
C ASN A 157 11.62 17.20 5.95
N LYS A 158 10.39 16.96 6.41
CA LYS A 158 9.80 15.62 6.46
C LYS A 158 9.30 15.17 5.09
N VAL A 159 9.63 13.95 4.71
CA VAL A 159 9.29 13.34 3.42
C VAL A 159 8.51 12.05 3.63
N ASN A 160 7.35 11.92 3.00
CA ASN A 160 6.64 10.65 2.88
C ASN A 160 7.17 9.84 1.70
N LEU A 161 7.15 8.53 1.81
CA LEU A 161 7.49 7.60 0.74
C LEU A 161 6.23 6.84 0.31
N LEU A 162 5.88 6.94 -0.96
CA LEU A 162 4.69 6.32 -1.55
C LEU A 162 5.07 5.33 -2.66
N GLY A 163 4.15 4.42 -2.97
CA GLY A 163 4.38 3.43 -4.01
C GLY A 163 5.30 2.29 -3.55
N ILE A 164 5.22 1.91 -2.28
CA ILE A 164 5.92 0.76 -1.70
C ILE A 164 4.93 -0.41 -1.65
N CYS A 165 5.39 -1.62 -1.97
CA CYS A 165 4.57 -2.82 -1.87
C CYS A 165 5.37 -3.98 -1.30
N THR A 166 4.82 -4.62 -0.26
CA THR A 166 5.45 -5.76 0.42
C THR A 166 5.56 -7.02 -0.43
N CYS A 167 4.79 -7.12 -1.52
CA CYS A 167 4.88 -8.20 -2.50
C CYS A 167 6.08 -8.06 -3.46
N MET A 168 6.79 -6.93 -3.45
CA MET A 168 7.94 -6.74 -4.32
C MET A 168 9.20 -7.40 -3.73
N PRO A 169 10.03 -8.04 -4.56
CA PRO A 169 11.31 -8.58 -4.11
C PRO A 169 12.17 -7.46 -3.52
N HIS A 170 12.90 -7.78 -2.44
CA HIS A 170 13.89 -6.89 -1.79
C HIS A 170 13.37 -5.55 -1.25
N TRP A 171 12.07 -5.26 -1.35
CA TRP A 171 11.46 -3.99 -0.96
C TRP A 171 11.93 -3.47 0.42
N ARG A 172 12.16 -4.38 1.36
CA ARG A 172 12.56 -4.01 2.73
C ARG A 172 13.98 -3.45 2.76
N GLY A 173 14.94 -4.12 2.13
CA GLY A 173 16.32 -3.66 2.04
C GLY A 173 16.43 -2.35 1.28
N ASP A 174 15.73 -2.25 0.16
CA ASP A 174 15.69 -1.03 -0.65
C ASP A 174 15.08 0.14 0.13
N LEU A 175 13.98 -0.09 0.85
CA LEU A 175 13.34 0.95 1.68
C LEU A 175 14.25 1.41 2.83
N GLU A 176 14.90 0.49 3.53
CA GLU A 176 15.82 0.84 4.62
C GLU A 176 17.02 1.65 4.10
N GLU A 177 17.54 1.32 2.92
CA GLU A 177 18.61 2.09 2.30
C GLU A 177 18.14 3.51 1.88
N ILE A 178 16.96 3.64 1.29
CA ILE A 178 16.38 4.96 0.98
C ILE A 178 16.21 5.81 2.25
N LYS A 179 15.68 5.22 3.31
CA LYS A 179 15.53 5.93 4.59
C LYS A 179 16.89 6.37 5.14
N ARG A 180 17.90 5.49 5.09
CA ARG A 180 19.26 5.80 5.53
C ARG A 180 19.85 6.98 4.75
N ILE A 181 19.70 6.98 3.43
CA ILE A 181 20.19 8.04 2.55
C ILE A 181 19.48 9.37 2.85
N LEU A 182 18.15 9.37 2.99
CA LEU A 182 17.38 10.57 3.33
C LEU A 182 17.80 11.15 4.69
N LEU A 183 17.95 10.32 5.71
CA LEU A 183 18.40 10.76 7.04
C LEU A 183 19.82 11.37 6.99
N LEU A 184 20.75 10.76 6.25
CA LEU A 184 22.08 11.32 6.05
C LEU A 184 22.06 12.65 5.29
N ALA A 185 21.12 12.81 4.38
CA ALA A 185 20.92 14.07 3.64
C ALA A 185 20.23 15.16 4.48
N GLY A 186 19.82 14.87 5.72
CA GLY A 186 19.17 15.82 6.62
C GLY A 186 17.66 15.92 6.46
N TYR A 187 17.01 14.89 5.90
CA TYR A 187 15.56 14.79 5.81
C TYR A 187 14.99 13.86 6.88
N ASP A 188 13.85 14.22 7.43
CA ASP A 188 13.09 13.36 8.33
C ASP A 188 12.15 12.46 7.54
N ILE A 189 11.98 11.22 8.02
CA ILE A 189 11.07 10.27 7.40
C ILE A 189 9.66 10.44 7.98
N GLY A 190 8.71 10.70 7.10
CA GLY A 190 7.29 10.69 7.41
C GLY A 190 6.72 9.28 7.34
N VAL A 191 5.61 9.14 6.65
CA VAL A 191 4.92 7.86 6.45
C VAL A 191 5.52 7.15 5.23
N SER A 192 5.89 5.86 5.39
CA SER A 192 6.27 4.98 4.29
C SER A 192 5.06 4.13 3.92
N LEU A 193 4.16 4.68 3.09
CA LEU A 193 2.86 4.07 2.79
C LEU A 193 3.02 2.79 1.97
N GLY A 194 2.43 1.69 2.46
CA GLY A 194 2.53 0.37 1.86
C GLY A 194 3.69 -0.48 2.39
N SER A 195 4.48 0.04 3.34
CA SER A 195 5.47 -0.76 4.05
C SER A 195 4.85 -1.59 5.17
N ASP A 196 5.52 -2.67 5.54
CA ASP A 196 5.14 -3.53 6.67
C ASP A 196 5.26 -2.76 8.01
N GLY A 197 4.32 -3.03 8.90
CA GLY A 197 4.34 -2.49 10.26
C GLY A 197 3.65 -1.15 10.46
N LEU A 198 3.08 -0.56 9.40
CA LEU A 198 2.30 0.67 9.50
C LEU A 198 1.01 0.42 10.32
N GLU A 199 0.71 1.31 11.25
CA GLU A 199 -0.55 1.31 11.97
C GLU A 199 -1.60 2.17 11.23
N LEU A 200 -2.88 1.86 11.39
CA LEU A 200 -3.95 2.68 10.81
C LEU A 200 -3.89 4.15 11.30
N ALA A 201 -3.42 4.37 12.53
CA ALA A 201 -3.22 5.70 13.08
C ALA A 201 -2.11 6.50 12.38
N ASP A 202 -1.08 5.83 11.86
CA ASP A 202 0.04 6.50 11.18
C ASP A 202 -0.38 7.17 9.87
N ILE A 203 -1.45 6.67 9.23
CA ILE A 203 -2.00 7.28 8.01
C ILE A 203 -2.42 8.73 8.27
N LYS A 204 -2.91 9.04 9.47
CA LYS A 204 -3.31 10.40 9.85
C LYS A 204 -2.12 11.38 9.90
N ARG A 205 -0.89 10.86 9.90
CA ARG A 205 0.35 11.64 9.90
C ARG A 205 0.84 12.01 8.50
N LEU A 206 0.24 11.46 7.43
CA LEU A 206 0.59 11.81 6.04
C LEU A 206 0.62 13.34 5.81
N PRO A 207 -0.35 14.13 6.31
CA PRO A 207 -0.35 15.58 6.11
C PRO A 207 0.80 16.34 6.79
N GLU A 208 1.55 15.71 7.70
CA GLU A 208 2.67 16.36 8.41
C GLU A 208 3.91 16.54 7.53
N ALA A 209 4.04 15.81 6.43
CA ALA A 209 5.20 15.89 5.57
C ALA A 209 5.11 17.06 4.58
N ALA A 210 6.26 17.64 4.27
CA ALA A 210 6.39 18.71 3.28
C ALA A 210 6.27 18.19 1.84
N LEU A 211 6.63 16.92 1.61
CA LEU A 211 6.71 16.31 0.28
C LEU A 211 6.33 14.84 0.30
N ASN A 212 5.66 14.41 -0.75
CA ASN A 212 5.44 13.00 -1.06
C ASN A 212 6.39 12.56 -2.18
N VAL A 213 7.27 11.59 -1.93
CA VAL A 213 8.13 10.99 -2.95
C VAL A 213 7.54 9.65 -3.37
N VAL A 214 7.23 9.52 -4.64
CA VAL A 214 6.66 8.32 -5.24
C VAL A 214 7.78 7.48 -5.84
N LEU A 215 8.05 6.32 -5.25
CA LEU A 215 9.13 5.42 -5.65
C LEU A 215 8.73 4.52 -6.83
N ILE A 216 7.46 4.12 -6.87
CA ILE A 216 6.88 3.32 -7.97
C ILE A 216 5.62 4.02 -8.44
N PRO A 217 5.66 4.72 -9.59
CA PRO A 217 4.53 5.48 -10.10
C PRO A 217 3.24 4.66 -10.26
N GLU A 218 3.35 3.42 -10.72
CA GLU A 218 2.22 2.52 -10.93
C GLU A 218 1.49 2.13 -9.65
N LEU A 219 2.10 2.36 -8.47
CA LEU A 219 1.51 2.07 -7.16
C LEU A 219 1.19 3.33 -6.35
N GLY A 220 1.81 4.46 -6.65
CA GLY A 220 1.74 5.64 -5.80
C GLY A 220 1.25 6.92 -6.45
N HIS A 221 1.18 7.01 -7.78
CA HIS A 221 0.88 8.27 -8.47
C HIS A 221 -0.53 8.79 -8.16
N GLU A 222 -1.56 7.96 -8.27
CA GLU A 222 -2.95 8.38 -7.98
C GLU A 222 -3.12 8.79 -6.51
N ILE A 223 -2.42 8.08 -5.61
CA ILE A 223 -2.41 8.40 -4.18
C ILE A 223 -1.77 9.78 -3.95
N ALA A 224 -0.63 10.05 -4.57
CA ALA A 224 0.08 11.32 -4.47
C ALA A 224 -0.76 12.48 -5.05
N SER A 225 -1.38 12.26 -6.21
CA SER A 225 -2.29 13.24 -6.83
C SER A 225 -3.49 13.55 -5.94
N TYR A 226 -4.07 12.54 -5.29
CA TYR A 226 -5.16 12.74 -4.33
C TYR A 226 -4.70 13.61 -3.13
N LEU A 227 -3.53 13.30 -2.55
CA LEU A 227 -2.98 14.08 -1.44
C LEU A 227 -2.64 15.53 -1.84
N GLU A 228 -2.22 15.75 -3.09
CA GLU A 228 -2.00 17.09 -3.62
C GLU A 228 -3.31 17.85 -3.78
N MET A 229 -4.34 17.25 -4.36
CA MET A 229 -5.64 17.88 -4.56
C MET A 229 -6.35 18.21 -3.24
N GLU A 230 -6.37 17.28 -2.30
CA GLU A 230 -7.10 17.43 -1.04
C GLU A 230 -6.33 18.25 0.01
N LEU A 231 -5.01 18.06 0.09
CA LEU A 231 -4.18 18.65 1.14
C LEU A 231 -3.24 19.73 0.64
N GLY A 232 -3.05 19.87 -0.67
CA GLY A 232 -2.07 20.77 -1.27
C GLY A 232 -0.63 20.31 -1.04
N GLN A 233 -0.41 19.02 -0.74
CA GLN A 233 0.93 18.46 -0.55
C GLN A 233 1.60 18.23 -1.90
N LYS A 234 2.77 18.83 -2.13
CA LYS A 234 3.58 18.56 -3.32
C LYS A 234 3.99 17.09 -3.40
N TYR A 235 4.17 16.58 -4.60
CA TYR A 235 4.79 15.28 -4.81
C TYR A 235 5.80 15.30 -5.96
N LEU A 236 6.71 14.32 -5.92
CA LEU A 236 7.67 14.03 -6.98
C LEU A 236 7.59 12.55 -7.38
N LEU A 237 7.55 12.29 -8.67
CA LEU A 237 7.69 10.95 -9.23
C LEU A 237 9.18 10.66 -9.40
N LEU A 238 9.80 10.12 -8.37
CA LEU A 238 11.22 9.83 -8.33
C LEU A 238 11.41 8.33 -8.08
N THR A 239 11.70 7.59 -9.14
CA THR A 239 12.00 6.16 -9.03
C THR A 239 13.22 5.89 -8.15
N TRP A 240 13.44 4.63 -7.80
CA TRP A 240 14.58 4.21 -6.97
C TRP A 240 15.91 4.75 -7.51
N PRO A 241 16.71 5.45 -6.68
CA PRO A 241 17.94 6.10 -7.15
C PRO A 241 19.12 5.13 -7.15
N TYR A 242 19.20 4.24 -8.14
CA TYR A 242 20.32 3.33 -8.27
C TYR A 242 21.57 4.04 -8.80
N GLY A 243 22.70 3.85 -8.10
CA GLY A 243 24.01 4.41 -8.45
C GLY A 243 24.24 5.82 -7.88
N PHE A 244 25.51 6.12 -7.64
CA PHE A 244 25.95 7.32 -6.91
C PHE A 244 25.40 8.64 -7.51
N ASN A 245 25.61 8.87 -8.80
CA ASN A 245 25.16 10.12 -9.43
C ASN A 245 23.64 10.28 -9.42
N ASN A 246 22.91 9.19 -9.65
CA ASN A 246 21.46 9.23 -9.61
C ASN A 246 20.94 9.52 -8.19
N THR A 247 21.61 8.99 -7.16
CA THR A 247 21.27 9.28 -5.76
C THR A 247 21.47 10.75 -5.43
N LEU A 248 22.57 11.37 -5.88
CA LEU A 248 22.81 12.79 -5.64
C LEU A 248 21.76 13.67 -6.34
N GLN A 249 21.45 13.39 -7.62
CA GLN A 249 20.41 14.11 -8.35
C GLN A 249 19.03 13.95 -7.71
N TRP A 250 18.71 12.73 -7.26
CA TRP A 250 17.47 12.40 -6.57
C TRP A 250 17.30 13.26 -5.30
N LEU A 251 18.36 13.39 -4.49
CA LEU A 251 18.37 14.24 -3.30
C LEU A 251 18.27 15.73 -3.63
N GLN A 252 18.91 16.20 -4.71
CA GLN A 252 18.80 17.58 -5.17
C GLN A 252 17.37 17.93 -5.56
N HIS A 253 16.67 17.08 -6.33
CA HIS A 253 15.27 17.31 -6.70
C HIS A 253 14.35 17.39 -5.45
N ILE A 254 14.59 16.58 -4.43
CA ILE A 254 13.86 16.67 -3.16
C ILE A 254 14.12 18.04 -2.51
N GLY A 255 15.38 18.45 -2.43
CA GLY A 255 15.76 19.73 -1.82
C GLY A 255 15.15 20.93 -2.51
N GLU A 256 15.15 20.93 -3.84
CA GLU A 256 14.54 21.98 -4.65
C GLU A 256 13.01 22.06 -4.44
N ALA A 257 12.34 20.92 -4.33
CA ALA A 257 10.88 20.86 -4.17
C ALA A 257 10.37 21.47 -2.87
N ILE A 258 11.14 21.34 -1.77
CA ILE A 258 10.75 21.83 -0.44
C ILE A 258 11.57 23.03 0.05
N ASP A 259 12.47 23.56 -0.78
CA ASP A 259 13.40 24.64 -0.43
C ASP A 259 14.22 24.30 0.84
N TRP A 260 14.85 23.10 0.82
CA TRP A 260 15.66 22.54 1.90
C TRP A 260 16.87 21.81 1.32
N PRO A 261 18.06 22.44 1.24
CA PRO A 261 19.23 21.87 0.57
C PRO A 261 19.73 20.60 1.29
N PRO A 262 19.99 19.50 0.54
CA PRO A 262 20.48 18.25 1.12
C PRO A 262 21.94 18.36 1.57
N GLN A 263 22.30 17.60 2.61
CA GLN A 263 23.69 17.44 3.10
C GLN A 263 24.42 16.40 2.24
N LEU A 264 24.82 16.76 1.02
CA LEU A 264 25.41 15.84 0.04
C LEU A 264 26.81 15.30 0.44
N GLU A 265 27.59 16.04 1.21
CA GLU A 265 28.91 15.60 1.68
C GLU A 265 28.81 14.35 2.58
N ALA A 266 27.82 14.30 3.47
CA ALA A 266 27.59 13.16 4.35
C ALA A 266 27.23 11.89 3.56
N VAL A 267 26.45 12.03 2.51
CA VAL A 267 26.06 10.93 1.60
C VAL A 267 27.26 10.46 0.77
N SER A 268 28.03 11.40 0.20
CA SER A 268 29.21 11.10 -0.62
C SER A 268 30.27 10.35 0.18
N TYR A 269 30.55 10.76 1.40
CA TYR A 269 31.53 10.12 2.26
C TYR A 269 31.20 8.65 2.57
N THR A 270 29.95 8.34 2.84
CA THR A 270 29.53 6.97 3.13
C THR A 270 29.58 6.05 1.90
N HIS A 271 29.26 6.56 0.72
CA HIS A 271 29.40 5.81 -0.54
C HIS A 271 30.86 5.55 -0.91
N LEU A 272 31.75 6.53 -0.77
CA LEU A 272 33.17 6.38 -1.05
C LEU A 272 33.82 5.34 -0.13
N ARG A 273 33.53 5.36 1.16
CA ARG A 273 34.04 4.36 2.12
C ARG A 273 33.56 2.93 1.84
N ALA A 274 32.32 2.76 1.42
CA ALA A 274 31.80 1.44 1.03
C ALA A 274 32.56 0.85 -0.19
N HIS A 275 33.00 1.69 -1.12
CA HIS A 275 33.83 1.28 -2.25
C HIS A 275 35.29 0.99 -1.87
N GLU A 276 35.87 1.75 -0.95
CA GLU A 276 37.25 1.51 -0.49
C GLU A 276 37.37 0.19 0.28
N THR A 277 36.39 -0.18 1.11
CA THR A 277 36.40 -1.46 1.83
C THR A 277 36.21 -2.68 0.94
N SER A 278 35.58 -2.54 -0.23
CA SER A 278 35.45 -3.64 -1.22
C SER A 278 36.68 -3.84 -2.09
N LEU A 279 37.63 -2.90 -2.12
CA LEU A 279 38.89 -3.02 -2.84
C LEU A 279 40.00 -3.66 -1.97
N HIS A 280 39.77 -3.88 -0.69
CA HIS A 280 40.73 -4.48 0.27
C HIS A 280 40.31 -5.89 0.72
N LEU A 281 39.32 -6.52 0.12
CA LEU A 281 38.93 -7.93 0.25
C LEU A 281 39.15 -8.67 -1.07
#